data_e894f57aab2b105a693bc9b885b8ce42
#
_entry.id   e894f57aab2b105a693bc9b885b8ce42
#
_cell.length_a   1.000
_cell.length_b   1.000
_cell.length_c   1.000
_cell.angle_alpha   90.00
_cell.angle_beta   90.00
_cell.angle_gamma   90.00
#
_symmetry.space_group_name_H-M   'P 1'
#
loop_
_entity.id
_entity.type
_entity.pdbx_description
1 polymer ?
#
loop_
_entity_poly.entity_id
_entity_poly.type
_entity_poly.pdbx_seq_one_letter_code
_entity_poly.pdbx_strand_id
1 'polypeptide(L)'
;MRRHATSGLPFRSRTQTGIDVVTTEEGDKPKMTMPEPGPGSAAAALAAFRADLPLKAPNARSLAATIENPGCTARRVLDSAGVDKVALATRIGTPLPQEQSVFAINRGNRFEADLKADDYAALIELLRQAKFEVDRVEILRLRNLYPISPRNPDIALEKRAAATRSAILGMAAGESSAPNLIDGGALRWDFGGAVARLETDGIAWRLGGRIHIIEIKSFPLVDGRGDPEKVGAAAWQAAVYVSAITDMLAEQGFDTNLVSTEVLLVCPRNTSLTPTMAPLDVARQTRSLRRLLAGRRQVGDVLAALGDDATLDTAGMSAEAAATHLADVLERLGTNYLPSCLAACPLAYHCRDRARATGNPACLGPEVRTSLAGVQSLPRVLELAVGASPGAGESDAAAMLMRAARLLRAADSSALVDAR
;
A
#
# COMPACT_ATOMS: atom_id res chain seq x y z
N MET A 1 -71.75 -22.07 -21.67
CA MET A 1 -71.64 -22.78 -20.39
C MET A 1 -70.55 -23.80 -20.48
N ARG A 2 -69.40 -23.56 -19.84
CA ARG A 2 -68.48 -24.50 -19.18
C ARG A 2 -67.24 -23.70 -18.71
N ARG A 3 -67.10 -23.62 -17.41
CA ARG A 3 -66.00 -22.97 -16.71
C ARG A 3 -64.80 -23.93 -16.75
N HIS A 4 -63.60 -23.47 -17.15
CA HIS A 4 -62.34 -24.18 -16.91
C HIS A 4 -61.62 -23.51 -15.74
N ALA A 5 -61.47 -24.30 -14.70
CA ALA A 5 -60.65 -23.98 -13.53
C ALA A 5 -59.19 -24.13 -13.88
N THR A 6 -58.39 -23.11 -13.63
CA THR A 6 -56.95 -23.17 -13.68
C THR A 6 -56.43 -23.48 -12.27
N SER A 7 -55.83 -24.67 -12.14
CA SER A 7 -55.11 -25.11 -10.94
C SER A 7 -53.78 -24.41 -10.83
N GLY A 8 -53.63 -23.54 -9.85
CA GLY A 8 -52.35 -22.98 -9.46
C GLY A 8 -51.54 -24.00 -8.67
N LEU A 9 -50.33 -24.28 -9.14
CA LEU A 9 -49.30 -25.00 -8.39
C LEU A 9 -48.52 -24.02 -7.49
N PRO A 10 -48.24 -24.35 -6.23
CA PRO A 10 -47.50 -23.48 -5.35
C PRO A 10 -46.00 -23.50 -5.67
N PHE A 11 -45.45 -22.32 -5.82
CA PHE A 11 -44.01 -22.05 -5.94
C PHE A 11 -43.34 -22.40 -4.60
N ARG A 12 -42.59 -23.48 -4.53
CA ARG A 12 -41.75 -23.81 -3.38
C ARG A 12 -40.47 -23.01 -3.47
N SER A 13 -40.36 -22.01 -2.60
CA SER A 13 -39.08 -21.37 -2.28
C SER A 13 -38.19 -22.41 -1.59
N ARG A 14 -37.05 -22.75 -2.20
CA ARG A 14 -35.99 -23.51 -1.54
C ARG A 14 -35.21 -22.55 -0.61
N THR A 15 -35.50 -22.65 0.66
CA THR A 15 -34.72 -22.09 1.75
C THR A 15 -33.35 -22.76 1.82
N GLN A 16 -32.40 -21.90 1.99
CA GLN A 16 -31.02 -22.10 2.43
C GLN A 16 -30.76 -23.40 3.20
N THR A 17 -29.75 -24.14 2.74
CA THR A 17 -29.08 -25.17 3.51
C THR A 17 -28.36 -24.49 4.67
N GLY A 18 -28.86 -24.73 5.89
CA GLY A 18 -28.26 -24.28 7.12
C GLY A 18 -26.94 -24.97 7.36
N ILE A 19 -25.94 -24.19 7.67
CA ILE A 19 -24.80 -24.63 8.46
C ILE A 19 -25.27 -24.60 9.90
N ASP A 20 -25.39 -25.78 10.53
CA ASP A 20 -25.73 -25.92 11.95
C ASP A 20 -24.68 -25.19 12.77
N VAL A 21 -25.06 -24.02 13.29
CA VAL A 21 -24.31 -23.35 14.35
C VAL A 21 -24.74 -24.02 15.65
N VAL A 22 -23.86 -24.86 16.18
CA VAL A 22 -23.98 -25.37 17.54
C VAL A 22 -23.83 -24.18 18.49
N THR A 23 -24.92 -23.71 19.04
CA THR A 23 -24.93 -22.77 20.16
C THR A 23 -24.54 -23.53 21.41
N THR A 24 -23.30 -23.41 21.86
CA THR A 24 -22.88 -23.74 23.20
C THR A 24 -22.98 -22.49 24.07
N GLU A 25 -23.48 -22.71 25.30
CA GLU A 25 -23.77 -21.77 26.37
C GLU A 25 -22.63 -20.77 26.66
N GLU A 26 -23.01 -19.62 27.20
CA GLU A 26 -22.13 -18.55 27.70
C GLU A 26 -21.17 -19.06 28.76
N GLY A 27 -20.00 -19.55 28.33
CA GLY A 27 -18.84 -19.79 29.13
C GLY A 27 -17.73 -18.86 28.66
N ASP A 28 -17.22 -18.09 29.62
CA ASP A 28 -16.01 -17.26 29.64
C ASP A 28 -15.19 -17.25 28.34
N LYS A 29 -15.33 -16.13 27.58
CA LYS A 29 -14.63 -15.92 26.31
C LYS A 29 -13.13 -15.89 26.57
N PRO A 30 -12.33 -16.84 26.04
CA PRO A 30 -10.91 -16.72 26.15
C PRO A 30 -10.46 -15.43 25.44
N LYS A 31 -9.88 -14.49 26.19
CA LYS A 31 -9.04 -13.45 25.65
C LYS A 31 -7.96 -14.16 24.83
N MET A 32 -8.04 -14.10 23.52
CA MET A 32 -6.99 -14.58 22.63
C MET A 32 -5.83 -13.59 22.74
N THR A 33 -5.08 -13.72 23.82
CA THR A 33 -3.76 -13.13 23.95
C THR A 33 -2.87 -13.84 22.94
N MET A 34 -2.36 -13.09 21.97
CA MET A 34 -1.22 -13.57 21.19
C MET A 34 -0.15 -14.03 22.17
N PRO A 35 0.47 -15.21 21.97
CA PRO A 35 1.56 -15.61 22.82
C PRO A 35 2.61 -14.50 22.83
N GLU A 36 2.99 -14.05 24.02
CA GLU A 36 4.07 -13.09 24.17
C GLU A 36 5.33 -13.73 23.55
N PRO A 37 6.05 -12.99 22.69
CA PRO A 37 7.27 -13.51 22.09
C PRO A 37 8.25 -13.87 23.20
N GLY A 38 8.84 -15.07 23.14
CA GLY A 38 9.80 -15.51 24.14
C GLY A 38 10.95 -14.51 24.28
N PRO A 39 11.50 -14.33 25.49
CA PRO A 39 12.61 -13.41 25.73
C PRO A 39 13.79 -13.77 24.81
N GLY A 40 14.33 -12.77 24.09
CA GLY A 40 15.41 -12.94 23.11
C GLY A 40 14.98 -13.18 21.68
N SER A 41 13.68 -13.22 21.35
CA SER A 41 13.21 -13.30 19.98
C SER A 41 13.33 -11.93 19.25
N ALA A 42 13.49 -11.96 17.93
CA ALA A 42 13.50 -10.74 17.11
C ALA A 42 12.24 -9.88 17.34
N ALA A 43 11.09 -10.51 17.58
CA ALA A 43 9.84 -9.83 17.90
C ALA A 43 9.90 -9.09 19.24
N ALA A 44 10.53 -9.69 20.27
CA ALA A 44 10.73 -9.03 21.56
C ALA A 44 11.67 -7.81 21.43
N ALA A 45 12.75 -7.93 20.67
CA ALA A 45 13.66 -6.82 20.40
C ALA A 45 12.96 -5.66 19.66
N LEU A 46 12.12 -5.96 18.67
CA LEU A 46 11.32 -4.97 17.94
C LEU A 46 10.28 -4.29 18.85
N ALA A 47 9.66 -5.03 19.75
CA ALA A 47 8.72 -4.48 20.73
C ALA A 47 9.43 -3.57 21.75
N ALA A 48 10.60 -3.97 22.25
CA ALA A 48 11.43 -3.16 23.13
C ALA A 48 11.90 -1.87 22.43
N PHE A 49 12.32 -1.96 21.18
CA PHE A 49 12.69 -0.80 20.37
C PHE A 49 11.53 0.19 20.21
N ARG A 50 10.31 -0.30 19.92
CA ARG A 50 9.12 0.55 19.75
C ARG A 50 8.70 1.25 21.05
N ALA A 51 8.97 0.64 22.18
CA ALA A 51 8.56 1.12 23.52
C ALA A 51 7.04 1.37 23.61
N ASP A 52 6.63 2.54 24.09
CA ASP A 52 5.23 2.94 24.30
C ASP A 52 4.53 3.51 23.05
N LEU A 53 5.22 3.62 21.92
CA LEU A 53 4.59 4.06 20.68
C LEU A 53 3.51 3.07 20.22
N PRO A 54 2.36 3.56 19.70
CA PRO A 54 1.28 2.70 19.26
C PRO A 54 1.72 1.69 18.20
N LEU A 55 1.19 0.47 18.34
CA LEU A 55 1.41 -0.58 17.33
C LEU A 55 0.56 -0.30 16.09
N LYS A 56 1.22 -0.24 14.93
CA LYS A 56 0.58 -0.10 13.62
C LYS A 56 1.22 -1.07 12.63
N ALA A 57 0.51 -2.11 12.28
CA ALA A 57 0.99 -3.08 11.30
C ALA A 57 1.23 -2.41 9.93
N PRO A 58 2.31 -2.76 9.20
CA PRO A 58 2.53 -2.28 7.85
C PRO A 58 1.41 -2.77 6.92
N ASN A 59 1.03 -1.92 5.98
CA ASN A 59 0.07 -2.23 4.91
C ASN A 59 0.76 -2.24 3.54
N ALA A 60 0.04 -2.61 2.48
CA ALA A 60 0.60 -2.72 1.13
C ALA A 60 1.24 -1.41 0.65
N ARG A 61 0.63 -0.25 0.95
CA ARG A 61 1.19 1.06 0.58
C ARG A 61 2.50 1.36 1.33
N SER A 62 2.59 1.05 2.63
CA SER A 62 3.82 1.28 3.40
C SER A 62 4.94 0.36 2.92
N LEU A 63 4.63 -0.89 2.59
CA LEU A 63 5.59 -1.84 2.03
C LEU A 63 6.06 -1.44 0.63
N ALA A 64 5.14 -1.05 -0.26
CA ALA A 64 5.48 -0.52 -1.58
C ALA A 64 6.48 0.65 -1.46
N ALA A 65 6.19 1.61 -0.59
CA ALA A 65 7.06 2.75 -0.37
C ALA A 65 8.40 2.40 0.28
N THR A 66 8.50 1.32 1.06
CA THR A 66 9.77 0.78 1.58
C THR A 66 10.61 0.18 0.45
N ILE A 67 9.97 -0.44 -0.54
CA ILE A 67 10.61 -1.04 -1.70
C ILE A 67 11.09 0.03 -2.68
N GLU A 68 10.31 1.09 -2.88
CA GLU A 68 10.68 2.23 -3.72
C GLU A 68 11.88 3.01 -3.17
N ASN A 69 12.06 2.99 -1.85
CA ASN A 69 13.17 3.67 -1.18
C ASN A 69 14.01 2.68 -0.35
N PRO A 70 14.74 1.75 -0.98
CA PRO A 70 15.52 0.72 -0.29
C PRO A 70 16.67 1.28 0.55
N GLY A 71 17.12 2.50 0.28
CA GLY A 71 18.14 3.20 1.04
C GLY A 71 17.66 3.73 2.40
N CYS A 72 16.34 3.76 2.67
CA CYS A 72 15.79 4.21 3.95
C CYS A 72 15.73 3.05 4.95
N THR A 73 16.80 2.81 5.71
CA THR A 73 16.84 1.77 6.75
C THR A 73 15.88 2.10 7.90
N ALA A 74 15.77 3.38 8.28
CA ALA A 74 14.84 3.83 9.31
C ALA A 74 13.41 3.38 9.02
N ARG A 75 12.89 3.61 7.79
CA ARG A 75 11.54 3.17 7.42
C ARG A 75 11.35 1.67 7.59
N ARG A 76 12.33 0.88 7.12
CA ARG A 76 12.28 -0.57 7.21
C ARG A 76 12.21 -1.05 8.66
N VAL A 77 13.03 -0.49 9.55
CA VAL A 77 13.03 -0.84 10.98
C VAL A 77 11.72 -0.43 11.64
N LEU A 78 11.24 0.79 11.39
CA LEU A 78 9.98 1.28 11.94
C LEU A 78 8.77 0.46 11.49
N ASP A 79 8.72 0.09 10.22
CA ASP A 79 7.65 -0.78 9.67
C ASP A 79 7.72 -2.20 10.29
N SER A 80 8.92 -2.76 10.44
CA SER A 80 9.11 -4.08 11.06
C SER A 80 8.77 -4.07 12.55
N ALA A 81 9.07 -2.98 13.26
CA ALA A 81 8.69 -2.82 14.67
C ALA A 81 7.22 -2.44 14.85
N GLY A 82 6.47 -2.23 13.77
CA GLY A 82 5.07 -1.80 13.82
C GLY A 82 4.89 -0.43 14.49
N VAL A 83 5.82 0.51 14.25
CA VAL A 83 5.72 1.85 14.83
C VAL A 83 4.67 2.68 14.11
N ASP A 84 3.75 3.29 14.85
CA ASP A 84 2.91 4.35 14.26
C ASP A 84 3.75 5.59 13.99
N LYS A 85 4.11 5.76 12.71
CA LYS A 85 4.93 6.88 12.24
C LYS A 85 4.23 8.25 12.37
N VAL A 86 2.89 8.29 12.50
CA VAL A 86 2.16 9.53 12.79
C VAL A 86 2.41 9.93 14.22
N ALA A 87 2.27 9.00 15.17
CA ALA A 87 2.57 9.25 16.58
C ALA A 87 4.04 9.65 16.79
N LEU A 88 4.96 8.98 16.09
CA LEU A 88 6.40 9.32 16.11
C LEU A 88 6.65 10.74 15.58
N ALA A 89 6.09 11.09 14.41
CA ALA A 89 6.22 12.42 13.82
C ALA A 89 5.68 13.53 14.75
N THR A 90 4.54 13.26 15.39
CA THR A 90 3.95 14.17 16.38
C THR A 90 4.87 14.35 17.59
N ARG A 91 5.50 13.28 18.08
CA ARG A 91 6.42 13.32 19.23
C ARG A 91 7.72 14.08 18.92
N ILE A 92 8.19 14.00 17.67
CA ILE A 92 9.33 14.80 17.16
C ILE A 92 8.95 16.27 16.94
N GLY A 93 7.66 16.58 16.84
CA GLY A 93 7.18 17.94 16.54
C GLY A 93 7.29 18.31 15.05
N THR A 94 7.40 17.32 14.15
CA THR A 94 7.46 17.57 12.71
C THR A 94 6.05 17.65 12.10
N PRO A 95 5.80 18.59 11.16
CA PRO A 95 4.55 18.65 10.43
C PRO A 95 4.26 17.33 9.68
N LEU A 96 2.98 16.95 9.65
CA LEU A 96 2.57 15.82 8.80
C LEU A 96 2.41 16.28 7.35
N PRO A 97 2.75 15.45 6.36
CA PRO A 97 2.40 15.71 4.97
C PRO A 97 0.89 15.92 4.83
N GLN A 98 0.50 16.79 3.91
CA GLN A 98 -0.91 17.03 3.65
C GLN A 98 -1.60 15.74 3.27
N GLU A 99 -2.71 15.44 3.92
CA GLU A 99 -3.58 14.34 3.53
C GLU A 99 -4.18 14.61 2.14
N GLN A 100 -4.60 13.53 1.48
CA GLN A 100 -5.30 13.67 0.20
C GLN A 100 -6.53 14.58 0.40
N SER A 101 -6.80 15.43 -0.60
CA SER A 101 -7.95 16.32 -0.53
C SER A 101 -9.25 15.51 -0.36
N VAL A 102 -10.17 16.00 0.47
CA VAL A 102 -11.48 15.37 0.69
C VAL A 102 -12.22 15.13 -0.63
N PHE A 103 -12.05 16.00 -1.62
CA PHE A 103 -12.61 15.83 -2.95
C PHE A 103 -12.01 14.61 -3.68
N ALA A 104 -10.71 14.38 -3.57
CA ALA A 104 -10.06 13.22 -4.19
C ALA A 104 -10.52 11.91 -3.51
N ILE A 105 -10.64 11.91 -2.19
CA ILE A 105 -11.15 10.77 -1.42
C ILE A 105 -12.60 10.47 -1.81
N ASN A 106 -13.48 11.48 -1.81
CA ASN A 106 -14.89 11.32 -2.15
C ASN A 106 -15.08 10.86 -3.61
N ARG A 107 -14.28 11.39 -4.54
CA ARG A 107 -14.28 10.93 -5.93
C ARG A 107 -13.87 9.47 -6.03
N GLY A 108 -12.84 9.04 -5.29
CA GLY A 108 -12.40 7.66 -5.22
C GLY A 108 -13.47 6.72 -4.68
N ASN A 109 -14.07 7.08 -3.55
CA ASN A 109 -15.13 6.31 -2.93
C ASN A 109 -16.36 6.17 -3.84
N ARG A 110 -16.72 7.26 -4.53
CA ARG A 110 -17.82 7.22 -5.49
C ARG A 110 -17.52 6.31 -6.67
N PHE A 111 -16.34 6.43 -7.27
CA PHE A 111 -15.91 5.57 -8.38
C PHE A 111 -15.96 4.08 -7.99
N GLU A 112 -15.42 3.73 -6.81
CA GLU A 112 -15.47 2.36 -6.31
C GLU A 112 -16.90 1.88 -6.04
N ALA A 113 -17.75 2.74 -5.47
CA ALA A 113 -19.16 2.43 -5.24
C ALA A 113 -19.93 2.19 -6.54
N ASP A 114 -19.76 3.08 -7.54
CA ASP A 114 -20.40 2.96 -8.85
C ASP A 114 -19.91 1.69 -9.58
N LEU A 115 -18.63 1.33 -9.47
CA LEU A 115 -18.06 0.10 -10.05
C LEU A 115 -18.66 -1.18 -9.43
N LYS A 116 -18.99 -1.12 -8.13
CA LYS A 116 -19.53 -2.25 -7.35
C LYS A 116 -21.06 -2.28 -7.30
N ALA A 117 -21.73 -1.28 -7.86
CA ALA A 117 -23.17 -1.24 -7.95
C ALA A 117 -23.71 -2.38 -8.82
N ASP A 118 -25.01 -2.66 -8.70
CA ASP A 118 -25.75 -3.63 -9.49
C ASP A 118 -25.04 -5.00 -9.58
N ASP A 119 -24.65 -5.53 -8.42
CA ASP A 119 -23.92 -6.80 -8.31
C ASP A 119 -22.62 -6.84 -9.14
N TYR A 120 -21.88 -5.73 -9.16
CA TYR A 120 -20.61 -5.59 -9.91
C TYR A 120 -20.77 -5.63 -11.44
N ALA A 121 -21.94 -5.27 -11.95
CA ALA A 121 -22.24 -5.35 -13.38
C ALA A 121 -21.20 -4.65 -14.25
N ALA A 122 -20.75 -3.45 -13.84
CA ALA A 122 -19.73 -2.70 -14.57
C ALA A 122 -18.37 -3.41 -14.57
N LEU A 123 -17.94 -3.98 -13.45
CA LEU A 123 -16.68 -4.74 -13.36
C LEU A 123 -16.76 -6.04 -14.17
N ILE A 124 -17.87 -6.77 -14.08
CA ILE A 124 -18.10 -8.00 -14.84
C ILE A 124 -18.07 -7.73 -16.35
N GLU A 125 -18.66 -6.62 -16.78
CA GLU A 125 -18.61 -6.22 -18.19
C GLU A 125 -17.18 -5.90 -18.65
N LEU A 126 -16.37 -5.22 -17.83
CA LEU A 126 -14.95 -5.00 -18.13
C LEU A 126 -14.18 -6.32 -18.25
N LEU A 127 -14.46 -7.29 -17.37
CA LEU A 127 -13.84 -8.61 -17.43
C LEU A 127 -14.22 -9.34 -18.73
N ARG A 128 -15.48 -9.27 -19.16
CA ARG A 128 -15.94 -9.84 -20.43
C ARG A 128 -15.27 -9.17 -21.64
N GLN A 129 -15.17 -7.84 -21.64
CA GLN A 129 -14.48 -7.10 -22.70
C GLN A 129 -13.00 -7.47 -22.82
N ALA A 130 -12.36 -7.83 -21.72
CA ALA A 130 -11.00 -8.35 -21.72
C ALA A 130 -10.90 -9.84 -22.10
N LYS A 131 -11.97 -10.42 -22.64
CA LYS A 131 -12.06 -11.82 -23.10
C LYS A 131 -11.92 -12.87 -21.99
N PHE A 132 -12.28 -12.51 -20.78
CA PHE A 132 -12.40 -13.46 -19.70
C PHE A 132 -13.75 -14.19 -19.82
N GLU A 133 -13.72 -15.52 -19.82
CA GLU A 133 -14.95 -16.33 -19.80
C GLU A 133 -15.58 -16.24 -18.42
N VAL A 134 -16.59 -15.39 -18.29
CA VAL A 134 -17.32 -15.18 -17.03
C VAL A 134 -18.79 -15.56 -17.25
N ASP A 135 -19.07 -16.85 -17.27
CA ASP A 135 -20.45 -17.35 -17.46
C ASP A 135 -21.28 -17.19 -16.20
N ARG A 136 -20.69 -17.44 -15.04
CA ARG A 136 -21.33 -17.27 -13.73
C ARG A 136 -20.33 -16.65 -12.75
N VAL A 137 -20.73 -15.56 -12.09
CA VAL A 137 -19.89 -14.90 -11.09
C VAL A 137 -20.45 -15.17 -9.70
N GLU A 138 -19.68 -15.89 -8.89
CA GLU A 138 -19.94 -16.05 -7.46
C GLU A 138 -19.03 -15.10 -6.71
N ILE A 139 -19.63 -14.13 -6.02
CA ILE A 139 -18.91 -13.05 -5.36
C ILE A 139 -18.91 -13.26 -3.85
N LEU A 140 -17.72 -13.36 -3.26
CA LEU A 140 -17.52 -13.34 -1.82
C LEU A 140 -17.31 -11.89 -1.35
N ARG A 141 -18.34 -11.28 -0.76
CA ARG A 141 -18.35 -9.88 -0.30
C ARG A 141 -17.89 -9.77 1.14
N LEU A 142 -16.57 -9.76 1.35
CA LEU A 142 -15.99 -9.81 2.70
C LEU A 142 -16.19 -8.51 3.48
N ARG A 143 -16.26 -7.35 2.80
CA ARG A 143 -16.57 -6.07 3.46
C ARG A 143 -17.96 -6.07 4.07
N ASN A 144 -18.93 -6.71 3.42
CA ASN A 144 -20.32 -6.82 3.91
C ASN A 144 -20.44 -7.86 5.02
N LEU A 145 -19.75 -9.01 4.87
CA LEU A 145 -19.78 -10.09 5.87
C LEU A 145 -19.08 -9.70 7.17
N TYR A 146 -18.00 -8.95 7.05
CA TYR A 146 -17.16 -8.53 8.19
C TYR A 146 -16.86 -7.04 8.10
N PRO A 147 -17.85 -6.17 8.39
CA PRO A 147 -17.64 -4.72 8.37
C PRO A 147 -16.66 -4.31 9.45
N ILE A 148 -15.80 -3.33 9.15
CA ILE A 148 -14.85 -2.78 10.11
C ILE A 148 -15.61 -1.93 11.13
N SER A 149 -15.54 -2.32 12.39
CA SER A 149 -16.05 -1.51 13.50
C SER A 149 -14.94 -0.61 14.05
N PRO A 150 -15.21 0.68 14.32
CA PRO A 150 -14.24 1.54 14.99
C PRO A 150 -13.75 1.02 16.35
N ARG A 151 -14.58 0.20 17.03
CA ARG A 151 -14.23 -0.40 18.33
C ARG A 151 -13.27 -1.59 18.22
N ASN A 152 -13.33 -2.36 17.11
CA ASN A 152 -12.55 -3.58 16.92
C ASN A 152 -12.19 -3.79 15.44
N PRO A 153 -11.37 -2.89 14.83
CA PRO A 153 -11.02 -3.01 13.41
C PRO A 153 -10.24 -4.29 13.13
N ASP A 154 -9.39 -4.71 14.05
CA ASP A 154 -8.52 -5.88 13.90
C ASP A 154 -9.30 -7.19 13.79
N ILE A 155 -10.39 -7.36 14.55
CA ILE A 155 -11.22 -8.58 14.49
C ILE A 155 -11.83 -8.75 13.09
N ALA A 156 -12.33 -7.69 12.48
CA ALA A 156 -12.90 -7.75 11.15
C ALA A 156 -11.83 -8.13 10.11
N LEU A 157 -10.65 -7.54 10.20
CA LEU A 157 -9.53 -7.84 9.30
C LEU A 157 -9.03 -9.28 9.45
N GLU A 158 -8.94 -9.82 10.67
CA GLU A 158 -8.57 -11.21 10.89
C GLU A 158 -9.60 -12.19 10.31
N LYS A 159 -10.90 -11.91 10.49
CA LYS A 159 -11.96 -12.73 9.88
C LYS A 159 -11.91 -12.67 8.35
N ARG A 160 -11.70 -11.49 7.78
CA ARG A 160 -11.51 -11.35 6.32
C ARG A 160 -10.28 -12.11 5.85
N ALA A 161 -9.16 -12.03 6.57
CA ALA A 161 -7.94 -12.74 6.21
C ALA A 161 -8.12 -14.27 6.22
N ALA A 162 -8.79 -14.81 7.24
CA ALA A 162 -9.12 -16.23 7.30
C ALA A 162 -10.03 -16.67 6.14
N ALA A 163 -11.08 -15.91 5.87
CA ALA A 163 -12.02 -16.20 4.77
C ALA A 163 -11.35 -16.05 3.38
N THR A 164 -10.50 -15.02 3.19
CA THR A 164 -9.72 -14.85 1.96
C THR A 164 -8.79 -16.02 1.73
N ARG A 165 -8.06 -16.45 2.77
CA ARG A 165 -7.17 -17.61 2.70
C ARG A 165 -7.93 -18.87 2.29
N SER A 166 -9.06 -19.18 2.96
CA SER A 166 -9.89 -20.34 2.63
C SER A 166 -10.37 -20.30 1.18
N ALA A 167 -10.86 -19.14 0.72
CA ALA A 167 -11.34 -18.99 -0.66
C ALA A 167 -10.22 -19.16 -1.69
N ILE A 168 -9.03 -18.58 -1.47
CA ILE A 168 -7.88 -18.73 -2.38
C ILE A 168 -7.41 -20.19 -2.43
N LEU A 169 -7.36 -20.90 -1.31
CA LEU A 169 -6.98 -22.31 -1.28
C LEU A 169 -8.01 -23.19 -2.00
N GLY A 170 -9.32 -22.91 -1.82
CA GLY A 170 -10.39 -23.57 -2.60
C GLY A 170 -10.27 -23.31 -4.09
N MET A 171 -9.95 -22.08 -4.50
CA MET A 171 -9.65 -21.74 -5.89
C MET A 171 -8.47 -22.57 -6.43
N ALA A 172 -7.37 -22.64 -5.67
CA ALA A 172 -6.17 -23.38 -6.06
C ALA A 172 -6.41 -24.90 -6.11
N ALA A 173 -7.25 -25.43 -5.23
CA ALA A 173 -7.68 -26.82 -5.24
C ALA A 173 -8.68 -27.14 -6.37
N GLY A 174 -9.19 -26.15 -7.08
CA GLY A 174 -10.18 -26.34 -8.15
C GLY A 174 -11.58 -26.68 -7.63
N GLU A 175 -11.90 -26.31 -6.38
CA GLU A 175 -13.21 -26.56 -5.78
C GLU A 175 -14.31 -25.83 -6.56
N SER A 176 -15.38 -26.56 -6.91
CA SER A 176 -16.51 -26.00 -7.66
C SER A 176 -17.31 -24.94 -6.86
N SER A 177 -17.19 -24.98 -5.55
CA SER A 177 -17.81 -24.01 -4.60
C SER A 177 -16.97 -22.78 -4.37
N ALA A 178 -15.73 -22.73 -4.86
CA ALA A 178 -14.87 -21.56 -4.69
C ALA A 178 -15.43 -20.35 -5.44
N PRO A 179 -15.42 -19.15 -4.83
CA PRO A 179 -15.91 -17.94 -5.47
C PRO A 179 -15.04 -17.57 -6.69
N ASN A 180 -15.64 -16.87 -7.67
CA ASN A 180 -14.89 -16.34 -8.81
C ASN A 180 -14.33 -14.95 -8.52
N LEU A 181 -14.92 -14.23 -7.57
CA LEU A 181 -14.53 -12.88 -7.19
C LEU A 181 -14.58 -12.73 -5.67
N ILE A 182 -13.52 -12.19 -5.08
CA ILE A 182 -13.47 -11.79 -3.68
C ILE A 182 -13.40 -10.27 -3.65
N ASP A 183 -14.38 -9.63 -2.99
CA ASP A 183 -14.38 -8.19 -2.73
C ASP A 183 -13.91 -7.91 -1.30
N GLY A 184 -12.96 -6.98 -1.17
CA GLY A 184 -12.43 -6.56 0.12
C GLY A 184 -11.71 -7.66 0.87
N GLY A 185 -10.95 -8.49 0.13
CA GLY A 185 -10.09 -9.50 0.70
C GLY A 185 -9.02 -8.90 1.60
N ALA A 186 -8.60 -9.65 2.62
CA ALA A 186 -7.46 -9.30 3.45
C ALA A 186 -6.44 -10.43 3.44
N LEU A 187 -5.16 -10.09 3.51
CA LEU A 187 -4.06 -11.05 3.56
C LEU A 187 -3.18 -10.73 4.76
N ARG A 188 -2.65 -11.77 5.38
CA ARG A 188 -1.54 -11.67 6.33
C ARG A 188 -0.30 -12.15 5.63
N TRP A 189 0.76 -11.38 5.70
CA TRP A 189 2.01 -11.73 5.06
C TRP A 189 3.20 -11.43 5.96
N ASP A 190 4.09 -12.39 6.14
CA ASP A 190 5.34 -12.17 6.86
C ASP A 190 6.31 -11.38 5.96
N PHE A 191 6.68 -10.20 6.43
CA PHE A 191 7.58 -9.31 5.74
C PHE A 191 8.86 -9.11 6.56
N GLY A 192 9.68 -10.16 6.61
CA GLY A 192 10.97 -10.11 7.28
C GLY A 192 10.89 -9.95 8.79
N GLY A 193 9.98 -10.70 9.43
CA GLY A 193 9.77 -10.73 10.87
C GLY A 193 8.64 -9.82 11.37
N ALA A 194 8.00 -9.05 10.48
CA ALA A 194 6.78 -8.31 10.78
C ALA A 194 5.60 -8.86 9.99
N VAL A 195 4.44 -9.01 10.62
CA VAL A 195 3.21 -9.42 9.95
C VAL A 195 2.54 -8.19 9.34
N ALA A 196 2.58 -8.10 8.01
CA ALA A 196 1.83 -7.09 7.27
C ALA A 196 0.36 -7.48 7.17
N ARG A 197 -0.53 -6.48 7.26
CA ARG A 197 -1.96 -6.60 6.99
C ARG A 197 -2.27 -5.91 5.68
N LEU A 198 -2.69 -6.69 4.70
CA LEU A 198 -2.90 -6.24 3.34
C LEU A 198 -4.37 -6.34 3.01
N GLU A 199 -4.98 -5.25 2.56
CA GLU A 199 -6.36 -5.23 2.07
C GLU A 199 -6.35 -5.07 0.55
N THR A 200 -7.01 -5.98 -0.17
CA THR A 200 -7.13 -5.94 -1.62
C THR A 200 -8.47 -5.34 -2.02
N ASP A 201 -8.51 -4.63 -3.14
CA ASP A 201 -9.77 -4.14 -3.72
C ASP A 201 -10.58 -5.30 -4.28
N GLY A 202 -9.91 -6.23 -4.98
CA GLY A 202 -10.52 -7.46 -5.47
C GLY A 202 -9.51 -8.53 -5.84
N ILE A 203 -9.98 -9.79 -5.83
CA ILE A 203 -9.22 -10.96 -6.30
C ILE A 203 -10.17 -11.74 -7.20
N ALA A 204 -9.78 -11.97 -8.45
CA ALA A 204 -10.54 -12.72 -9.43
C ALA A 204 -9.90 -14.08 -9.75
N TRP A 205 -10.74 -15.09 -9.95
CA TRP A 205 -10.36 -16.48 -10.24
C TRP A 205 -10.91 -16.97 -11.56
N ARG A 206 -10.18 -17.89 -12.19
CA ARG A 206 -10.48 -18.53 -13.49
C ARG A 206 -10.40 -17.60 -14.69
N LEU A 207 -9.73 -16.48 -14.58
CA LEU A 207 -9.35 -15.72 -15.75
C LEU A 207 -8.14 -16.40 -16.39
N GLY A 208 -8.36 -17.17 -17.44
CA GLY A 208 -7.32 -17.99 -18.06
C GLY A 208 -6.72 -19.06 -17.12
N GLY A 209 -7.50 -19.56 -16.14
CA GLY A 209 -7.05 -20.57 -15.18
C GLY A 209 -6.14 -20.04 -14.07
N ARG A 210 -6.11 -18.73 -13.83
CA ARG A 210 -5.24 -18.08 -12.85
C ARG A 210 -6.01 -17.20 -11.87
N ILE A 211 -5.34 -16.88 -10.76
CA ILE A 211 -5.78 -15.90 -9.76
C ILE A 211 -5.21 -14.53 -10.16
N HIS A 212 -6.05 -13.54 -10.33
CA HIS A 212 -5.67 -12.17 -10.66
C HIS A 212 -6.02 -11.21 -9.53
N ILE A 213 -5.13 -10.25 -9.26
CA ILE A 213 -5.44 -9.11 -8.42
C ILE A 213 -6.20 -8.08 -9.27
N ILE A 214 -7.23 -7.51 -8.69
CA ILE A 214 -7.92 -6.33 -9.21
C ILE A 214 -7.55 -5.16 -8.34
N GLU A 215 -6.95 -4.14 -8.94
CA GLU A 215 -6.55 -2.90 -8.27
C GLU A 215 -7.39 -1.75 -8.78
N ILE A 216 -8.14 -1.09 -7.90
CA ILE A 216 -9.05 0.01 -8.24
C ILE A 216 -8.40 1.32 -7.85
N LYS A 217 -8.25 2.24 -8.81
CA LYS A 217 -7.65 3.55 -8.57
C LYS A 217 -8.53 4.67 -9.12
N SER A 218 -8.54 5.81 -8.42
CA SER A 218 -9.35 6.99 -8.78
C SER A 218 -8.67 7.95 -9.75
N PHE A 219 -7.39 7.75 -10.10
CA PHE A 219 -6.75 8.53 -11.14
C PHE A 219 -7.19 8.06 -12.53
N PRO A 220 -7.31 8.97 -13.51
CA PRO A 220 -7.78 8.61 -14.85
C PRO A 220 -6.71 7.92 -15.69
N LEU A 221 -7.16 7.04 -16.59
CA LEU A 221 -6.39 6.62 -17.75
C LEU A 221 -6.84 7.48 -18.96
N VAL A 222 -5.96 8.38 -19.40
CA VAL A 222 -6.21 9.23 -20.55
C VAL A 222 -5.68 8.53 -21.80
N ASP A 223 -6.55 8.21 -22.74
CA ASP A 223 -6.22 7.43 -23.94
C ASP A 223 -5.45 6.14 -23.61
N GLY A 224 -5.87 5.46 -22.56
CA GLY A 224 -5.28 4.21 -22.07
C GLY A 224 -3.95 4.37 -21.30
N ARG A 225 -3.51 5.60 -21.02
CA ARG A 225 -2.26 5.89 -20.31
C ARG A 225 -2.56 6.59 -18.99
N GLY A 226 -1.99 6.08 -17.92
CA GLY A 226 -2.02 6.72 -16.61
C GLY A 226 -0.78 7.57 -16.36
N ASP A 227 -0.86 8.41 -15.35
CA ASP A 227 0.31 9.09 -14.79
C ASP A 227 1.36 8.05 -14.36
N PRO A 228 2.61 8.13 -14.88
CA PRO A 228 3.62 7.08 -14.66
C PRO A 228 3.94 6.84 -13.16
N GLU A 229 3.95 7.89 -12.33
CA GLU A 229 4.23 7.77 -10.90
C GLU A 229 3.09 7.03 -10.19
N LYS A 230 1.83 7.36 -10.53
CA LYS A 230 0.65 6.72 -9.92
C LYS A 230 0.50 5.27 -10.37
N VAL A 231 0.76 4.98 -11.64
CA VAL A 231 0.77 3.60 -12.18
C VAL A 231 1.92 2.82 -11.54
N GLY A 232 3.10 3.42 -11.41
CA GLY A 232 4.25 2.81 -10.73
C GLY A 232 3.94 2.45 -9.27
N ALA A 233 3.34 3.36 -8.51
CA ALA A 233 2.92 3.11 -7.13
C ALA A 233 1.87 1.99 -7.03
N ALA A 234 0.88 1.96 -7.95
CA ALA A 234 -0.09 0.87 -8.04
C ALA A 234 0.57 -0.47 -8.37
N ALA A 235 1.55 -0.49 -9.29
CA ALA A 235 2.31 -1.69 -9.64
C ALA A 235 3.09 -2.26 -8.44
N TRP A 236 3.72 -1.42 -7.64
CA TRP A 236 4.41 -1.87 -6.43
C TRP A 236 3.44 -2.41 -5.38
N GLN A 237 2.30 -1.75 -5.17
CA GLN A 237 1.25 -2.21 -4.26
C GLN A 237 0.71 -3.57 -4.70
N ALA A 238 0.40 -3.73 -5.97
CA ALA A 238 -0.08 -4.99 -6.53
C ALA A 238 0.96 -6.12 -6.45
N ALA A 239 2.25 -5.82 -6.64
CA ALA A 239 3.33 -6.79 -6.49
C ALA A 239 3.42 -7.36 -5.05
N VAL A 240 3.09 -6.55 -4.03
CA VAL A 240 2.99 -7.01 -2.64
C VAL A 240 1.87 -8.04 -2.50
N TYR A 241 0.69 -7.80 -3.07
CA TYR A 241 -0.42 -8.77 -3.03
C TYR A 241 -0.11 -10.05 -3.79
N VAL A 242 0.46 -9.94 -5.00
CA VAL A 242 0.89 -11.10 -5.79
C VAL A 242 1.90 -11.94 -5.01
N SER A 243 2.88 -11.31 -4.36
CA SER A 243 3.88 -12.02 -3.56
C SER A 243 3.25 -12.72 -2.36
N ALA A 244 2.36 -12.04 -1.63
CA ALA A 244 1.69 -12.61 -0.46
C ALA A 244 0.84 -13.84 -0.80
N ILE A 245 0.09 -13.80 -1.92
CA ILE A 245 -0.70 -14.96 -2.37
C ILE A 245 0.21 -16.08 -2.87
N THR A 246 1.28 -15.74 -3.60
CA THR A 246 2.25 -16.72 -4.08
C THR A 246 2.89 -17.49 -2.92
N ASP A 247 3.32 -16.77 -1.88
CA ASP A 247 3.93 -17.39 -0.70
C ASP A 247 2.91 -18.24 0.07
N MET A 248 1.67 -17.77 0.21
CA MET A 248 0.57 -18.53 0.80
C MET A 248 0.32 -19.85 0.07
N LEU A 249 0.32 -19.87 -1.27
CA LEU A 249 0.15 -21.08 -2.06
C LEU A 249 1.36 -22.01 -1.92
N ALA A 250 2.58 -21.47 -1.97
CA ALA A 250 3.82 -22.24 -1.79
C ALA A 250 3.86 -22.94 -0.41
N GLU A 251 3.48 -22.26 0.66
CA GLU A 251 3.40 -22.83 2.01
C GLU A 251 2.44 -24.02 2.11
N GLN A 252 1.42 -24.05 1.25
CA GLN A 252 0.42 -25.11 1.21
C GLN A 252 0.70 -26.16 0.12
N GLY A 253 1.82 -26.06 -0.59
CA GLY A 253 2.24 -27.01 -1.63
C GLY A 253 1.47 -26.87 -2.95
N PHE A 254 0.77 -25.75 -3.19
CA PHE A 254 0.11 -25.49 -4.46
C PHE A 254 1.07 -24.92 -5.51
N ASP A 255 0.72 -25.05 -6.78
CA ASP A 255 1.46 -24.43 -7.89
C ASP A 255 1.37 -22.90 -7.81
N THR A 256 2.50 -22.24 -7.63
CA THR A 256 2.60 -20.78 -7.57
C THR A 256 2.32 -20.10 -8.91
N ASN A 257 2.39 -20.82 -10.03
CA ASN A 257 2.02 -20.29 -11.34
C ASN A 257 0.52 -20.02 -11.48
N LEU A 258 -0.31 -20.49 -10.54
CA LEU A 258 -1.71 -20.13 -10.45
C LEU A 258 -1.91 -18.63 -10.17
N VAL A 259 -0.92 -17.94 -9.59
CA VAL A 259 -1.00 -16.49 -9.36
C VAL A 259 -0.47 -15.76 -10.59
N SER A 260 -1.32 -14.91 -11.18
CA SER A 260 -0.92 -14.09 -12.31
C SER A 260 -0.10 -12.88 -11.85
N THR A 261 0.96 -12.57 -12.60
CA THR A 261 1.66 -11.28 -12.48
C THR A 261 1.00 -10.18 -13.30
N GLU A 262 0.03 -10.53 -14.13
CA GLU A 262 -0.84 -9.57 -14.79
C GLU A 262 -1.98 -9.19 -13.86
N VAL A 263 -1.95 -7.94 -13.40
CA VAL A 263 -2.93 -7.33 -12.49
C VAL A 263 -3.93 -6.53 -13.32
N LEU A 264 -5.19 -6.55 -12.93
CA LEU A 264 -6.26 -5.82 -13.59
C LEU A 264 -6.40 -4.44 -12.93
N LEU A 265 -5.81 -3.43 -13.55
CA LEU A 265 -5.91 -2.06 -13.07
C LEU A 265 -7.20 -1.41 -13.58
N VAL A 266 -8.13 -1.10 -12.68
CA VAL A 266 -9.41 -0.46 -12.99
C VAL A 266 -9.38 1.00 -12.57
N CYS A 267 -9.60 1.89 -13.54
CA CYS A 267 -9.52 3.34 -13.37
C CYS A 267 -10.67 4.05 -14.11
N PRO A 268 -10.95 5.32 -13.78
CA PRO A 268 -11.78 6.19 -14.60
C PRO A 268 -11.19 6.38 -16.01
N ARG A 269 -12.04 6.35 -17.03
CA ARG A 269 -11.66 6.65 -18.42
C ARG A 269 -11.64 8.16 -18.63
N ASN A 270 -10.50 8.70 -19.02
CA ASN A 270 -10.32 10.13 -19.27
C ASN A 270 -10.79 10.99 -18.07
N THR A 271 -11.60 12.00 -18.30
CA THR A 271 -12.14 12.87 -17.24
C THR A 271 -13.46 12.38 -16.62
N SER A 272 -14.04 11.30 -17.18
CA SER A 272 -15.31 10.72 -16.70
C SER A 272 -15.12 9.84 -15.46
N LEU A 273 -16.23 9.34 -14.90
CA LEU A 273 -16.23 8.24 -13.92
C LEU A 273 -16.53 6.89 -14.58
N THR A 274 -16.68 6.85 -15.92
CA THR A 274 -16.84 5.58 -16.63
C THR A 274 -15.63 4.69 -16.41
N PRO A 275 -15.79 3.46 -15.90
CA PRO A 275 -14.66 2.60 -15.62
C PRO A 275 -14.00 2.11 -16.91
N THR A 276 -12.69 1.92 -16.85
CA THR A 276 -11.90 1.23 -17.85
C THR A 276 -10.90 0.33 -17.16
N MET A 277 -10.47 -0.74 -17.82
CA MET A 277 -9.52 -1.69 -17.29
C MET A 277 -8.31 -1.79 -18.21
N ALA A 278 -7.13 -1.83 -17.60
CA ALA A 278 -5.87 -2.07 -18.30
C ALA A 278 -5.08 -3.18 -17.60
N PRO A 279 -4.46 -4.09 -18.34
CA PRO A 279 -3.53 -5.04 -17.77
C PRO A 279 -2.26 -4.32 -17.29
N LEU A 280 -1.77 -4.69 -16.11
CA LEU A 280 -0.57 -4.16 -15.49
C LEU A 280 0.36 -5.32 -15.12
N ASP A 281 1.42 -5.55 -15.90
CA ASP A 281 2.40 -6.58 -15.58
C ASP A 281 3.32 -6.12 -14.44
N VAL A 282 3.27 -6.83 -13.32
CA VAL A 282 4.07 -6.58 -12.12
C VAL A 282 5.18 -7.60 -11.91
N ALA A 283 5.50 -8.43 -12.90
CA ALA A 283 6.55 -9.45 -12.79
C ALA A 283 7.92 -8.88 -12.41
N ARG A 284 8.28 -7.70 -12.94
CA ARG A 284 9.52 -7.00 -12.59
C ARG A 284 9.52 -6.58 -11.12
N GLN A 285 8.44 -5.96 -10.65
CA GLN A 285 8.27 -5.49 -9.29
C GLN A 285 8.30 -6.67 -8.31
N THR A 286 7.59 -7.76 -8.61
CA THR A 286 7.58 -8.98 -7.81
C THR A 286 8.98 -9.59 -7.68
N ARG A 287 9.75 -9.69 -8.78
CA ARG A 287 11.14 -10.17 -8.74
C ARG A 287 12.04 -9.24 -7.92
N SER A 288 11.88 -7.94 -8.06
CA SER A 288 12.65 -6.95 -7.28
C SER A 288 12.33 -7.03 -5.79
N LEU A 289 11.05 -7.17 -5.45
CA LEU A 289 10.58 -7.37 -4.08
C LEU A 289 11.23 -8.62 -3.45
N ARG A 290 11.18 -9.76 -4.14
CA ARG A 290 11.80 -11.01 -3.65
C ARG A 290 13.31 -10.87 -3.43
N ARG A 291 14.03 -10.20 -4.34
CA ARG A 291 15.47 -9.93 -4.16
C ARG A 291 15.74 -9.03 -2.97
N LEU A 292 14.92 -8.00 -2.77
CA LEU A 292 15.02 -7.12 -1.61
C LEU A 292 14.79 -7.87 -0.30
N LEU A 293 13.82 -8.79 -0.27
CA LEU A 293 13.55 -9.64 0.89
C LEU A 293 14.70 -10.60 1.18
N ALA A 294 15.23 -11.26 0.15
CA ALA A 294 16.34 -12.22 0.29
C ALA A 294 17.67 -11.56 0.69
N GLY A 295 17.92 -10.32 0.25
CA GLY A 295 19.18 -9.59 0.54
C GLY A 295 19.14 -8.78 1.84
N ARG A 296 18.08 -8.85 2.64
CA ARG A 296 17.97 -8.05 3.86
C ARG A 296 18.82 -8.63 4.98
N ARG A 297 19.65 -7.78 5.60
CA ARG A 297 20.03 -8.01 6.98
C ARG A 297 18.76 -8.14 7.81
N GLN A 298 18.69 -9.13 8.67
CA GLN A 298 17.60 -9.25 9.63
C GLN A 298 17.47 -7.91 10.35
N VAL A 299 16.26 -7.41 10.54
CA VAL A 299 16.06 -6.12 11.23
C VAL A 299 16.65 -6.18 12.65
N GLY A 300 16.63 -7.37 13.27
CA GLY A 300 17.32 -7.63 14.53
C GLY A 300 18.81 -7.34 14.48
N ASP A 301 19.51 -7.70 13.38
CA ASP A 301 20.94 -7.41 13.21
C ASP A 301 21.21 -5.91 13.10
N VAL A 302 20.30 -5.17 12.46
CA VAL A 302 20.39 -3.70 12.38
C VAL A 302 20.25 -3.07 13.75
N LEU A 303 19.27 -3.52 14.54
CA LEU A 303 19.06 -3.03 15.91
C LEU A 303 20.24 -3.39 16.82
N ALA A 304 20.73 -4.64 16.76
CA ALA A 304 21.91 -5.07 17.52
C ALA A 304 23.16 -4.25 17.20
N ALA A 305 23.33 -3.85 15.94
CA ALA A 305 24.46 -3.01 15.53
C ALA A 305 24.37 -1.55 16.01
N LEU A 306 23.17 -1.09 16.38
CA LEU A 306 22.95 0.27 16.89
C LEU A 306 23.21 0.40 18.39
N GLY A 307 23.22 -0.72 19.12
CA GLY A 307 23.37 -0.76 20.58
C GLY A 307 22.06 -0.59 21.35
N ASP A 308 22.12 -0.89 22.66
CA ASP A 308 20.94 -0.94 23.53
C ASP A 308 20.27 0.42 23.78
N ASP A 309 20.99 1.52 23.52
CA ASP A 309 20.48 2.88 23.62
C ASP A 309 19.65 3.34 22.41
N ALA A 310 19.63 2.55 21.34
CA ALA A 310 18.79 2.79 20.19
C ALA A 310 17.35 2.32 20.44
N THR A 311 16.60 3.09 21.22
CA THR A 311 15.19 2.84 21.56
C THR A 311 14.33 4.08 21.26
N LEU A 312 13.05 3.88 21.01
CA LEU A 312 12.07 4.96 20.89
C LEU A 312 11.42 5.30 22.25
N ASP A 313 11.97 4.76 23.35
CA ASP A 313 11.52 5.08 24.70
C ASP A 313 11.88 6.52 25.07
N THR A 314 10.90 7.29 25.47
CA THR A 314 11.04 8.67 25.92
C THR A 314 10.50 8.89 27.33
N ALA A 315 10.32 7.78 28.09
CA ALA A 315 9.80 7.88 29.45
C ALA A 315 10.69 8.77 30.33
N GLY A 316 10.06 9.69 31.05
CA GLY A 316 10.74 10.63 31.93
C GLY A 316 11.48 11.79 31.24
N MET A 317 11.45 11.88 29.91
CA MET A 317 12.05 13.00 29.16
C MET A 317 11.06 14.18 29.05
N SER A 318 11.61 15.42 29.00
CA SER A 318 10.83 16.56 28.54
C SER A 318 10.48 16.43 27.06
N ALA A 319 9.48 17.15 26.57
CA ALA A 319 9.08 17.10 25.16
C ALA A 319 10.25 17.45 24.21
N GLU A 320 11.07 18.42 24.55
CA GLU A 320 12.23 18.85 23.77
C GLU A 320 13.34 17.78 23.77
N ALA A 321 13.64 17.19 24.93
CA ALA A 321 14.62 16.10 25.04
C ALA A 321 14.14 14.85 24.30
N ALA A 322 12.86 14.51 24.38
CA ALA A 322 12.26 13.41 23.64
C ALA A 322 12.36 13.63 22.13
N ALA A 323 12.03 14.80 21.61
CA ALA A 323 12.14 15.12 20.19
C ALA A 323 13.59 15.00 19.69
N THR A 324 14.55 15.50 20.47
CA THR A 324 15.99 15.41 20.15
C THR A 324 16.46 13.97 20.14
N HIS A 325 16.13 13.17 21.15
CA HIS A 325 16.47 11.76 21.22
C HIS A 325 15.91 10.96 20.05
N LEU A 326 14.64 11.14 19.73
CA LEU A 326 13.99 10.44 18.63
C LEU A 326 14.58 10.82 17.26
N ALA A 327 14.94 12.10 17.08
CA ALA A 327 15.62 12.56 15.87
C ALA A 327 17.02 11.92 15.72
N ASP A 328 17.77 11.80 16.81
CA ASP A 328 19.08 11.10 16.83
C ASP A 328 18.94 9.61 16.49
N VAL A 329 17.97 8.92 17.09
CA VAL A 329 17.69 7.50 16.77
C VAL A 329 17.37 7.33 15.28
N LEU A 330 16.55 8.21 14.69
CA LEU A 330 16.23 8.17 13.27
C LEU A 330 17.46 8.39 12.39
N GLU A 331 18.37 9.27 12.78
CA GLU A 331 19.62 9.50 12.06
C GLU A 331 20.54 8.28 12.11
N ARG A 332 20.70 7.68 13.27
CA ARG A 332 21.49 6.44 13.48
C ARG A 332 20.92 5.26 12.70
N LEU A 333 19.60 5.15 12.57
CA LEU A 333 18.95 4.15 11.71
C LEU A 333 19.23 4.36 10.22
N GLY A 334 19.55 5.55 9.81
CA GLY A 334 19.80 5.93 8.42
C GLY A 334 18.50 6.25 7.67
N THR A 335 18.21 7.54 7.58
CA THR A 335 17.09 8.06 6.78
C THR A 335 17.56 8.35 5.35
N ASN A 336 16.70 8.12 4.37
CA ASN A 336 16.91 8.54 3.00
C ASN A 336 15.64 9.22 2.47
N TYR A 337 15.74 10.51 2.19
CA TYR A 337 14.60 11.27 1.66
C TYR A 337 14.55 11.21 0.13
N LEU A 338 13.37 10.90 -0.39
CA LEU A 338 12.99 11.07 -1.79
C LEU A 338 11.69 11.86 -1.86
N PRO A 339 11.39 12.59 -2.97
CA PRO A 339 10.14 13.35 -3.12
C PRO A 339 8.88 12.49 -2.92
N SER A 340 8.88 11.23 -3.35
CA SER A 340 7.79 10.28 -3.15
C SER A 340 7.47 10.00 -1.66
N CYS A 341 8.40 10.29 -0.74
CA CYS A 341 8.14 10.17 0.69
C CYS A 341 6.99 11.08 1.16
N LEU A 342 6.79 12.24 0.54
CA LEU A 342 5.69 13.16 0.87
C LEU A 342 4.30 12.52 0.73
N ALA A 343 4.15 11.59 -0.20
CA ALA A 343 2.89 10.89 -0.42
C ALA A 343 2.70 9.64 0.46
N ALA A 344 3.78 9.17 1.13
CA ALA A 344 3.79 7.82 1.70
C ALA A 344 4.42 7.70 3.11
N CYS A 345 4.96 8.78 3.68
CA CYS A 345 5.63 8.71 4.98
C CYS A 345 5.32 9.92 5.86
N PRO A 346 4.76 9.72 7.06
CA PRO A 346 4.53 10.80 8.01
C PRO A 346 5.78 11.58 8.43
N LEU A 347 6.98 10.96 8.35
CA LEU A 347 8.27 11.57 8.69
C LEU A 347 8.90 12.35 7.52
N ALA A 348 8.19 12.49 6.39
CA ALA A 348 8.78 13.04 5.17
C ALA A 348 9.35 14.45 5.35
N TYR A 349 8.69 15.32 6.09
CA TYR A 349 9.20 16.69 6.33
C TYR A 349 10.44 16.69 7.21
N HIS A 350 10.48 15.87 8.26
CA HIS A 350 11.69 15.70 9.07
C HIS A 350 12.89 15.27 8.20
N CYS A 351 12.70 14.20 7.42
CA CYS A 351 13.75 13.69 6.54
C CYS A 351 14.16 14.69 5.45
N ARG A 352 13.20 15.46 4.90
CA ARG A 352 13.46 16.50 3.90
C ARG A 352 14.33 17.62 4.48
N ASP A 353 14.01 18.08 5.67
CA ASP A 353 14.75 19.19 6.30
C ASP A 353 16.18 18.74 6.66
N ARG A 354 16.35 17.49 7.10
CA ARG A 354 17.65 16.86 7.28
C ARG A 354 18.45 16.77 5.96
N ALA A 355 17.80 16.27 4.90
CA ALA A 355 18.43 16.17 3.59
C ALA A 355 18.83 17.53 3.02
N ARG A 356 18.05 18.58 3.28
CA ARG A 356 18.43 19.96 2.93
C ARG A 356 19.63 20.45 3.72
N ALA A 357 19.69 20.16 5.02
CA ALA A 357 20.81 20.53 5.86
C ALA A 357 22.12 19.88 5.43
N THR A 358 22.09 18.63 4.93
CA THR A 358 23.28 17.95 4.37
C THR A 358 23.69 18.48 3.00
N GLY A 359 22.81 19.21 2.31
CA GLY A 359 23.06 19.77 0.99
C GLY A 359 23.26 18.77 -0.15
N ASN A 360 22.91 17.48 0.05
CA ASN A 360 23.14 16.44 -0.96
C ASN A 360 22.02 16.44 -2.02
N PRO A 361 22.31 16.60 -3.34
CA PRO A 361 21.32 16.60 -4.41
C PRO A 361 20.57 15.26 -4.58
N ALA A 362 21.06 14.16 -3.99
CA ALA A 362 20.36 12.87 -4.03
C ALA A 362 18.95 12.93 -3.46
N CYS A 363 18.67 13.86 -2.56
CA CYS A 363 17.33 14.09 -2.00
C CYS A 363 16.30 14.60 -3.03
N LEU A 364 16.72 15.04 -4.21
CA LEU A 364 15.84 15.46 -5.30
C LEU A 364 15.28 14.29 -6.11
N GLY A 365 15.73 13.07 -5.84
CA GLY A 365 15.34 11.87 -6.54
C GLY A 365 16.27 11.49 -7.70
N PRO A 366 16.19 10.24 -8.19
CA PRO A 366 17.16 9.71 -9.16
C PRO A 366 17.11 10.42 -10.52
N GLU A 367 15.94 10.79 -10.99
CA GLU A 367 15.75 11.48 -12.30
C GLU A 367 16.40 12.86 -12.30
N VAL A 368 16.07 13.68 -11.27
CA VAL A 368 16.66 15.01 -11.11
C VAL A 368 18.16 14.92 -10.87
N ARG A 369 18.59 13.96 -10.05
CA ARG A 369 20.01 13.71 -9.80
C ARG A 369 20.78 13.40 -11.08
N THR A 370 20.20 12.58 -11.97
CA THR A 370 20.78 12.25 -13.27
C THR A 370 20.88 13.50 -14.16
N SER A 371 19.83 14.33 -14.18
CA SER A 371 19.78 15.57 -14.96
C SER A 371 20.77 16.64 -14.45
N LEU A 372 21.11 16.62 -13.16
CA LEU A 372 22.08 17.54 -12.57
C LEU A 372 23.54 17.19 -12.87
N ALA A 373 23.81 16.01 -13.42
CA ALA A 373 25.12 15.53 -13.83
C ALA A 373 26.23 15.79 -12.76
N GLY A 374 27.24 16.59 -13.04
CA GLY A 374 28.37 16.86 -12.15
C GLY A 374 28.11 17.73 -10.91
N VAL A 375 26.91 18.27 -10.73
CA VAL A 375 26.59 19.17 -9.60
C VAL A 375 26.51 18.36 -8.30
N GLN A 376 27.36 18.71 -7.33
CA GLN A 376 27.59 17.90 -6.10
C GLN A 376 26.84 18.42 -4.86
N SER A 377 26.25 19.63 -4.90
CA SER A 377 25.57 20.20 -3.75
C SER A 377 24.33 21.03 -4.11
N LEU A 378 23.34 21.04 -3.20
CA LEU A 378 22.14 21.89 -3.35
C LEU A 378 22.47 23.38 -3.42
N PRO A 379 23.39 23.97 -2.63
CA PRO A 379 23.80 25.34 -2.82
C PRO A 379 24.28 25.61 -4.25
N ARG A 380 25.08 24.71 -4.82
CA ARG A 380 25.54 24.83 -6.21
C ARG A 380 24.42 24.79 -7.23
N VAL A 381 23.39 23.95 -7.00
CA VAL A 381 22.17 23.93 -7.84
C VAL A 381 21.50 25.31 -7.85
N LEU A 382 21.37 25.95 -6.68
CA LEU A 382 20.75 27.27 -6.56
C LEU A 382 21.59 28.37 -7.20
N GLU A 383 22.91 28.34 -7.04
CA GLU A 383 23.82 29.27 -7.71
C GLU A 383 23.69 29.21 -9.23
N LEU A 384 23.69 28.01 -9.80
CA LEU A 384 23.50 27.81 -11.24
C LEU A 384 22.12 28.25 -11.71
N ALA A 385 21.07 28.02 -10.91
CA ALA A 385 19.70 28.47 -11.22
C ALA A 385 19.56 29.99 -11.32
N VAL A 386 20.38 30.76 -10.59
CA VAL A 386 20.41 32.23 -10.63
C VAL A 386 21.46 32.80 -11.58
N GLY A 387 22.21 31.94 -12.31
CA GLY A 387 23.10 32.35 -13.39
C GLY A 387 24.58 32.38 -13.04
N ALA A 388 25.01 31.68 -12.01
CA ALA A 388 26.45 31.50 -11.74
C ALA A 388 27.13 30.77 -12.92
N SER A 389 28.41 31.10 -13.17
CA SER A 389 29.18 30.47 -14.23
C SER A 389 29.33 28.97 -13.99
N PRO A 390 29.01 28.10 -14.97
CA PRO A 390 29.16 26.67 -14.83
C PRO A 390 30.62 26.23 -14.76
N GLY A 391 30.92 25.26 -13.91
CA GLY A 391 32.17 24.56 -13.88
C GLY A 391 32.29 23.45 -14.93
N ALA A 392 33.36 22.68 -14.88
CA ALA A 392 33.57 21.57 -15.81
C ALA A 392 32.43 20.52 -15.64
N GLY A 393 31.73 20.21 -16.74
CA GLY A 393 30.61 19.24 -16.77
C GLY A 393 29.27 19.75 -16.22
N GLU A 394 29.15 21.03 -15.84
CA GLU A 394 27.91 21.62 -15.30
C GLU A 394 27.08 22.38 -16.36
N SER A 395 27.56 22.56 -17.59
CA SER A 395 26.95 23.46 -18.58
C SER A 395 25.49 23.11 -18.91
N ASP A 396 25.19 21.83 -19.10
CA ASP A 396 23.84 21.37 -19.43
C ASP A 396 22.88 21.54 -18.24
N ALA A 397 23.34 21.18 -17.04
CA ALA A 397 22.60 21.38 -15.80
C ALA A 397 22.32 22.87 -15.55
N ALA A 398 23.31 23.75 -15.75
CA ALA A 398 23.17 25.19 -15.60
C ALA A 398 22.11 25.76 -16.58
N ALA A 399 22.15 25.36 -17.85
CA ALA A 399 21.17 25.78 -18.87
C ALA A 399 19.75 25.33 -18.49
N MET A 400 19.59 24.09 -18.06
CA MET A 400 18.32 23.53 -17.59
C MET A 400 17.79 24.27 -16.36
N LEU A 401 18.63 24.48 -15.34
CA LEU A 401 18.27 25.17 -14.09
C LEU A 401 17.87 26.63 -14.32
N MET A 402 18.61 27.37 -15.14
CA MET A 402 18.25 28.75 -15.52
C MET A 402 16.91 28.81 -16.28
N ARG A 403 16.64 27.82 -17.14
CA ARG A 403 15.35 27.73 -17.83
C ARG A 403 14.21 27.46 -16.84
N ALA A 404 14.39 26.50 -15.93
CA ALA A 404 13.41 26.17 -14.89
C ALA A 404 13.13 27.39 -13.99
N ALA A 405 14.17 28.09 -13.54
CA ALA A 405 14.03 29.27 -12.70
C ALA A 405 13.30 30.43 -13.42
N ARG A 406 13.49 30.60 -14.73
CA ARG A 406 12.74 31.58 -15.53
C ARG A 406 11.25 31.21 -15.64
N LEU A 407 10.93 29.94 -15.87
CA LEU A 407 9.55 29.46 -15.93
C LEU A 407 8.82 29.62 -14.62
N LEU A 408 9.46 29.31 -13.50
CA LEU A 408 8.90 29.51 -12.15
C LEU A 408 8.58 30.99 -11.90
N ARG A 409 9.52 31.88 -12.19
CA ARG A 409 9.29 33.34 -12.03
C ARG A 409 8.14 33.85 -12.92
N ALA A 410 8.02 33.33 -14.13
CA ALA A 410 6.92 33.69 -15.02
C ALA A 410 5.56 33.20 -14.49
N ALA A 411 5.51 31.96 -13.95
CA ALA A 411 4.30 31.42 -13.34
C ALA A 411 3.88 32.19 -12.08
N ASP A 412 4.81 32.54 -11.21
CA ASP A 412 4.54 33.35 -10.01
C ASP A 412 4.03 34.74 -10.37
N SER A 413 4.55 35.34 -11.44
CA SER A 413 4.11 36.66 -11.91
C SER A 413 2.70 36.61 -12.53
N SER A 414 2.31 35.51 -13.19
CA SER A 414 0.96 35.35 -13.76
C SER A 414 -0.07 35.07 -12.66
N ALA A 415 0.26 34.28 -11.65
CA ALA A 415 -0.63 34.02 -10.51
C ALA A 415 -0.98 35.29 -9.71
N LEU A 416 -0.09 36.29 -9.68
CA LEU A 416 -0.33 37.60 -9.05
C LEU A 416 -1.21 38.52 -9.90
N VAL A 417 -1.33 38.29 -11.21
CA VAL A 417 -2.20 39.07 -12.11
C VAL A 417 -3.63 38.54 -12.05
N ASP A 418 -3.84 37.25 -11.95
CA ASP A 418 -5.16 36.61 -11.86
C ASP A 418 -5.81 36.77 -10.47
N ALA A 419 -5.06 37.22 -9.47
CA ALA A 419 -5.54 37.46 -8.08
C ALA A 419 -5.94 38.93 -7.84
N ARG A 420 -5.93 39.79 -8.84
CA ARG A 420 -6.39 41.19 -8.81
C ARG A 420 -7.66 41.36 -9.64
#